data_dfc152837b3eeb119bcd5d8aefbf3a9f
#
_entry.id   dfc152837b3eeb119bcd5d8aefbf3a9f
#
_cell.length_a   1.000
_cell.length_b   1.000
_cell.length_c   1.000
_cell.angle_alpha   90.00
_cell.angle_beta   90.00
_cell.angle_gamma   90.00
#
_symmetry.space_group_name_H-M   'P 1'
#
loop_
_entity.id
_entity.type
_entity.pdbx_description
1 polymer ?
#
loop_
_entity_poly.entity_id
_entity_poly.type
_entity_poly.pdbx_seq_one_letter_code
_entity_poly.pdbx_strand_id
1 'polypeptide(L)'
;MTTRWTRLDSPVGELLLTADESGALTSLSVPGQKNGRTVQESWRHDPGPFRAAREQLAAYFAGELKDFQLELRPEGTEFRTRVWDALDDVPYGATTTYGEIAARVGASRVAVRAVGGAIGANPLLILRPCHRVIGANGSLTGYAGGLERKTALLTLEGAL
;
A
#
# COMPACT_ATOMS: atom_id res chain seq x y z
N MET A 1 3.16 -24.35 -1.18
CA MET A 1 2.96 -23.13 -0.37
C MET A 1 1.56 -22.59 -0.64
N THR A 2 0.81 -22.35 0.41
CA THR A 2 -0.60 -21.95 0.29
C THR A 2 -0.78 -20.50 0.66
N THR A 3 -1.29 -19.71 -0.28
CA THR A 3 -1.70 -18.33 -0.01
C THR A 3 -3.03 -18.36 0.72
N ARG A 4 -3.10 -17.62 1.82
CA ARG A 4 -4.33 -17.41 2.58
C ARG A 4 -4.89 -16.05 2.27
N TRP A 5 -6.21 -15.89 2.33
CA TRP A 5 -6.86 -14.63 2.03
C TRP A 5 -8.07 -14.41 2.93
N THR A 6 -8.43 -13.14 3.04
CA THR A 6 -9.70 -12.72 3.64
C THR A 6 -10.13 -11.39 3.03
N ARG A 7 -11.39 -11.02 3.26
CA ARG A 7 -11.92 -9.71 2.90
C ARG A 7 -12.31 -8.94 4.14
N LEU A 8 -12.09 -7.64 4.11
CA LEU A 8 -12.44 -6.74 5.19
C LEU A 8 -13.19 -5.53 4.64
N ASP A 9 -14.31 -5.18 5.26
CA ASP A 9 -15.01 -3.95 4.90
C ASP A 9 -14.24 -2.74 5.41
N SER A 10 -14.26 -1.66 4.64
CA SER A 10 -13.60 -0.42 5.01
C SER A 10 -14.31 0.79 4.38
N PRO A 11 -14.02 2.01 4.85
CA PRO A 11 -14.55 3.23 4.23
C PRO A 11 -14.14 3.43 2.76
N VAL A 12 -13.08 2.77 2.31
CA VAL A 12 -12.63 2.84 0.92
C VAL A 12 -13.02 1.61 0.10
N GLY A 13 -13.90 0.77 0.62
CA GLY A 13 -14.42 -0.42 -0.04
C GLY A 13 -13.96 -1.70 0.63
N GLU A 14 -14.36 -2.83 0.05
CA GLU A 14 -14.00 -4.13 0.57
C GLU A 14 -12.55 -4.47 0.20
N LEU A 15 -11.71 -4.58 1.23
CA LEU A 15 -10.29 -4.88 1.06
C LEU A 15 -10.07 -6.37 0.90
N LEU A 16 -9.19 -6.76 -0.02
CA LEU A 16 -8.73 -8.14 -0.17
C LEU A 16 -7.31 -8.23 0.36
N LEU A 17 -7.11 -9.04 1.40
CA LEU A 17 -5.79 -9.27 2.00
C LEU A 17 -5.32 -10.67 1.69
N THR A 18 -4.02 -10.80 1.42
CA THR A 18 -3.36 -12.11 1.28
C THR A 18 -2.18 -12.22 2.23
N ALA A 19 -1.89 -13.44 2.64
CA ALA A 19 -0.76 -13.76 3.52
C ALA A 19 -0.10 -15.05 3.07
N ASP A 20 1.19 -15.19 3.41
CA ASP A 20 1.90 -16.44 3.19
C ASP A 20 1.66 -17.44 4.34
N GLU A 21 2.31 -18.59 4.28
CA GLU A 21 2.15 -19.63 5.31
C GLU A 21 2.61 -19.20 6.69
N SER A 22 3.54 -18.25 6.79
CA SER A 22 4.00 -17.72 8.07
C SER A 22 3.04 -16.71 8.69
N GLY A 23 2.04 -16.28 7.93
CA GLY A 23 1.11 -15.23 8.34
C GLY A 23 1.56 -13.82 7.97
N ALA A 24 2.70 -13.65 7.31
CA ALA A 24 3.13 -12.35 6.82
C ALA A 24 2.23 -11.88 5.67
N LEU A 25 1.88 -10.60 5.67
CA LEU A 25 0.99 -10.03 4.65
C LEU A 25 1.75 -9.84 3.33
N THR A 26 1.15 -10.30 2.25
CA THR A 26 1.75 -10.23 0.91
C THR A 26 1.05 -9.26 0.01
N SER A 27 -0.22 -8.95 0.25
CA SER A 27 -0.94 -7.93 -0.50
C SER A 27 -2.14 -7.39 0.26
N LEU A 28 -2.53 -6.17 -0.10
CA LEU A 28 -3.81 -5.56 0.25
C LEU A 28 -4.29 -4.83 -1.00
N SER A 29 -5.46 -5.22 -1.50
CA SER A 29 -6.04 -4.67 -2.72
C SER A 29 -7.40 -4.06 -2.43
N VAL A 30 -7.78 -3.06 -3.23
CA VAL A 30 -9.11 -2.41 -3.17
C VAL A 30 -9.92 -2.79 -4.41
N PRO A 31 -11.27 -2.67 -4.35
CA PRO A 31 -12.11 -2.97 -5.50
C PRO A 31 -11.72 -2.11 -6.71
N GLY A 32 -11.66 -2.74 -7.89
CA GLY A 32 -11.34 -2.03 -9.14
C GLY A 32 -9.90 -1.59 -9.28
N GLN A 33 -9.03 -2.00 -8.39
CA GLN A 33 -7.62 -1.62 -8.44
C GLN A 33 -6.94 -2.13 -9.71
N LYS A 34 -6.19 -1.25 -10.36
CA LYS A 34 -5.34 -1.64 -11.48
C LYS A 34 -4.28 -2.64 -11.01
N ASN A 35 -4.24 -3.81 -11.63
CA ASN A 35 -3.33 -4.90 -11.26
C ASN A 35 -3.54 -5.43 -9.83
N GLY A 36 -4.73 -5.23 -9.28
CA GLY A 36 -5.09 -5.81 -7.98
C GLY A 36 -5.15 -7.33 -8.03
N ARG A 37 -5.03 -7.94 -6.88
CA ARG A 37 -5.10 -9.40 -6.77
C ARG A 37 -6.53 -9.88 -6.98
N THR A 38 -6.65 -11.09 -7.55
CA THR A 38 -7.92 -11.81 -7.70
C THR A 38 -7.78 -13.11 -6.96
N VAL A 39 -8.80 -13.49 -6.18
CA VAL A 39 -8.79 -14.77 -5.46
C VAL A 39 -8.60 -15.93 -6.43
N GLN A 40 -7.59 -16.75 -6.16
CA GLN A 40 -7.27 -17.91 -6.95
C GLN A 40 -7.88 -19.16 -6.31
N GLU A 41 -8.22 -20.14 -7.16
CA GLU A 41 -8.80 -21.40 -6.69
C GLU A 41 -7.88 -22.12 -5.70
N SER A 42 -6.58 -22.02 -5.89
CA SER A 42 -5.57 -22.63 -5.01
C SER A 42 -5.41 -21.94 -3.67
N TRP A 43 -5.96 -20.73 -3.49
CA TRP A 43 -5.86 -20.00 -2.26
C TRP A 43 -6.85 -20.50 -1.22
N ARG A 44 -6.51 -20.33 0.05
CA ARG A 44 -7.36 -20.75 1.16
C ARG A 44 -7.94 -19.55 1.87
N HIS A 45 -9.27 -19.51 2.02
CA HIS A 45 -9.92 -18.52 2.85
C HIS A 45 -9.66 -18.85 4.34
N ASP A 46 -8.97 -17.96 5.02
CA ASP A 46 -8.62 -18.14 6.42
C ASP A 46 -8.46 -16.76 7.09
N PRO A 47 -9.43 -16.32 7.89
CA PRO A 47 -9.33 -15.02 8.55
C PRO A 47 -8.31 -14.97 9.70
N GLY A 48 -7.84 -16.13 10.19
CA GLY A 48 -6.96 -16.22 11.35
C GLY A 48 -5.71 -15.36 11.28
N PRO A 49 -4.90 -15.45 10.19
CA PRO A 49 -3.66 -14.67 10.08
C PRO A 49 -3.88 -13.16 9.99
N PHE A 50 -5.10 -12.71 9.75
CA PHE A 50 -5.42 -11.31 9.48
C PHE A 50 -6.02 -10.57 10.69
N ARG A 51 -6.02 -11.18 11.86
CA ARG A 51 -6.61 -10.58 13.05
C ARG A 51 -5.98 -9.24 13.41
N ALA A 52 -4.65 -9.20 13.49
CA ALA A 52 -3.93 -7.96 13.79
C ALA A 52 -4.17 -6.90 12.72
N ALA A 53 -4.15 -7.29 11.44
CA ALA A 53 -4.42 -6.38 10.34
C ALA A 53 -5.84 -5.80 10.43
N ARG A 54 -6.82 -6.63 10.75
CA ARG A 54 -8.21 -6.19 10.91
C ARG A 54 -8.34 -5.14 12.01
N GLU A 55 -7.76 -5.43 13.18
CA GLU A 55 -7.81 -4.52 14.33
C GLU A 55 -7.11 -3.19 14.02
N GLN A 56 -5.94 -3.25 13.40
CA GLN A 56 -5.16 -2.06 13.09
C GLN A 56 -5.78 -1.23 11.97
N LEU A 57 -6.33 -1.85 10.94
CA LEU A 57 -7.02 -1.14 9.88
C LEU A 57 -8.28 -0.43 10.41
N ALA A 58 -9.03 -1.09 11.28
CA ALA A 58 -10.19 -0.47 11.92
C ALA A 58 -9.77 0.75 12.73
N ALA A 59 -8.70 0.65 13.51
CA ALA A 59 -8.16 1.77 14.28
C ALA A 59 -7.64 2.89 13.38
N TYR A 60 -6.98 2.55 12.29
CA TYR A 60 -6.49 3.53 11.32
C TYR A 60 -7.65 4.33 10.72
N PHE A 61 -8.69 3.67 10.25
CA PHE A 61 -9.85 4.35 9.67
C PHE A 61 -10.67 5.13 10.72
N ALA A 62 -10.56 4.78 11.98
CA ALA A 62 -11.17 5.54 13.07
C ALA A 62 -10.33 6.75 13.50
N GLY A 63 -9.16 6.95 12.88
CA GLY A 63 -8.25 8.04 13.24
C GLY A 63 -7.46 7.80 14.53
N GLU A 64 -7.41 6.56 15.02
CA GLU A 64 -6.78 6.20 16.28
C GLU A 64 -5.39 5.59 16.13
N LEU A 65 -5.03 5.14 14.90
CA LEU A 65 -3.74 4.53 14.63
C LEU A 65 -3.06 5.26 13.47
N LYS A 66 -1.79 5.60 13.64
CA LYS A 66 -1.00 6.28 12.62
C LYS A 66 -0.02 5.34 11.91
N ASP A 67 0.57 4.40 12.64
CA ASP A 67 1.59 3.50 12.12
C ASP A 67 1.17 2.05 12.35
N PHE A 68 1.31 1.23 11.30
CA PHE A 68 0.99 -0.19 11.37
C PHE A 68 2.16 -0.99 11.94
N GLN A 69 1.86 -1.97 12.80
CA GLN A 69 2.83 -2.90 13.37
C GLN A 69 2.50 -4.30 12.83
N LEU A 70 2.80 -4.51 11.56
CA LEU A 70 2.46 -5.75 10.85
C LEU A 70 3.68 -6.25 10.10
N GLU A 71 3.82 -7.58 10.02
CA GLU A 71 4.85 -8.19 9.19
C GLU A 71 4.40 -8.18 7.74
N LEU A 72 5.16 -7.50 6.89
CA LEU A 72 4.88 -7.37 5.46
C LEU A 72 5.95 -8.13 4.68
N ARG A 73 5.53 -8.97 3.76
CA ARG A 73 6.46 -9.76 2.92
C ARG A 73 5.96 -9.79 1.47
N PRO A 74 5.94 -8.64 0.80
CA PRO A 74 5.53 -8.60 -0.60
C PRO A 74 6.61 -9.22 -1.48
N GLU A 75 6.18 -9.78 -2.61
CA GLU A 75 7.10 -10.21 -3.65
C GLU A 75 7.40 -9.05 -4.58
N GLY A 76 8.66 -8.88 -4.93
CA GLY A 76 9.10 -7.85 -5.85
C GLY A 76 10.59 -7.93 -6.14
N THR A 77 11.01 -7.17 -7.14
CA THR A 77 12.43 -7.07 -7.49
C THR A 77 13.18 -6.31 -6.40
N GLU A 78 14.50 -6.44 -6.41
CA GLU A 78 15.36 -5.68 -5.48
C GLU A 78 15.14 -4.17 -5.63
N PHE A 79 15.02 -3.67 -6.86
CA PHE A 79 14.75 -2.26 -7.12
C PHE A 79 13.41 -1.82 -6.52
N ARG A 80 12.33 -2.58 -6.78
CA ARG A 80 11.01 -2.27 -6.22
C ARG A 80 11.01 -2.30 -4.70
N THR A 81 11.69 -3.27 -4.11
CA THR A 81 11.81 -3.36 -2.65
C THR A 81 12.47 -2.12 -2.07
N ARG A 82 13.54 -1.61 -2.69
CA ARG A 82 14.19 -0.37 -2.25
C ARG A 82 13.26 0.83 -2.33
N VAL A 83 12.47 0.93 -3.39
CA VAL A 83 11.48 2.00 -3.53
C VAL A 83 10.41 1.88 -2.45
N TRP A 84 9.90 0.68 -2.22
CA TRP A 84 8.88 0.45 -1.21
C TRP A 84 9.39 0.74 0.21
N ASP A 85 10.63 0.38 0.51
CA ASP A 85 11.25 0.69 1.80
C ASP A 85 11.36 2.21 2.01
N ALA A 86 11.66 2.97 0.97
CA ALA A 86 11.70 4.41 1.04
C ALA A 86 10.31 5.02 1.33
N LEU A 87 9.24 4.40 0.86
CA LEU A 87 7.87 4.84 1.16
C LEU A 87 7.56 4.71 2.65
N ASP A 88 8.09 3.71 3.31
CA ASP A 88 7.83 3.47 4.73
C ASP A 88 8.31 4.61 5.64
N ASP A 89 9.24 5.44 5.15
CA ASP A 89 9.76 6.59 5.89
C ASP A 89 8.91 7.85 5.75
N VAL A 90 7.87 7.84 4.91
CA VAL A 90 6.98 8.98 4.74
C VAL A 90 5.94 8.97 5.88
N PRO A 91 6.00 9.94 6.80
CA PRO A 91 5.16 9.88 7.99
C PRO A 91 3.68 10.15 7.71
N TYR A 92 2.86 9.68 8.63
CA TYR A 92 1.44 9.99 8.66
C TYR A 92 1.22 11.51 8.69
N GLY A 93 0.30 12.00 7.86
CA GLY A 93 0.01 13.43 7.76
C GLY A 93 0.95 14.21 6.86
N ALA A 94 1.95 13.56 6.26
CA ALA A 94 2.89 14.18 5.33
C ALA A 94 2.74 13.62 3.93
N THR A 95 3.28 14.33 2.96
CA THR A 95 3.36 13.89 1.57
C THR A 95 4.81 13.96 1.09
N THR A 96 5.09 13.26 0.02
CA THR A 96 6.37 13.31 -0.67
C THR A 96 6.12 13.35 -2.17
N THR A 97 7.18 13.49 -2.95
CA THR A 97 7.08 13.50 -4.40
C THR A 97 7.83 12.32 -5.01
N TYR A 98 7.51 12.00 -6.27
CA TYR A 98 8.26 10.97 -7.01
C TYR A 98 9.75 11.30 -7.10
N GLY A 99 10.09 12.59 -7.27
CA GLY A 99 11.46 13.04 -7.31
C GLY A 99 12.20 12.85 -5.99
N GLU A 100 11.53 13.09 -4.87
CA GLU A 100 12.12 12.87 -3.54
C GLU A 100 12.38 11.40 -3.28
N ILE A 101 11.45 10.52 -3.65
CA ILE A 101 11.65 9.07 -3.52
C ILE A 101 12.79 8.62 -4.44
N ALA A 102 12.83 9.11 -5.67
CA ALA A 102 13.92 8.79 -6.62
C ALA A 102 15.28 9.19 -6.04
N ALA A 103 15.38 10.36 -5.45
CA ALA A 103 16.62 10.83 -4.82
C ALA A 103 17.02 9.93 -3.65
N ARG A 104 16.08 9.50 -2.84
CA ARG A 104 16.36 8.63 -1.67
C ARG A 104 16.90 7.26 -2.06
N VAL A 105 16.44 6.71 -3.17
CA VAL A 105 16.93 5.40 -3.65
C VAL A 105 18.15 5.53 -4.55
N GLY A 106 18.67 6.75 -4.77
CA GLY A 106 19.81 6.99 -5.61
C GLY A 106 19.55 6.79 -7.09
N ALA A 107 18.30 6.95 -7.53
CA ALA A 107 17.94 6.77 -8.91
C ALA A 107 18.39 7.95 -9.78
N SER A 108 18.89 7.68 -10.97
CA SER A 108 19.21 8.72 -11.95
C SER A 108 17.92 9.34 -12.50
N ARG A 109 18.05 10.49 -13.17
CA ARG A 109 16.92 11.12 -13.87
C ARG A 109 16.21 10.18 -14.83
N VAL A 110 16.98 9.33 -15.51
CA VAL A 110 16.43 8.37 -16.47
C VAL A 110 15.58 7.32 -15.76
N ALA A 111 15.88 7.01 -14.51
CA ALA A 111 15.20 5.99 -13.75
C ALA A 111 13.96 6.49 -12.99
N VAL A 112 13.61 7.79 -13.07
CA VAL A 112 12.44 8.35 -12.37
C VAL A 112 11.14 7.65 -12.79
N ARG A 113 10.98 7.30 -14.06
CA ARG A 113 9.82 6.53 -14.54
C ARG A 113 9.75 5.15 -13.91
N ALA A 114 10.91 4.49 -13.74
CA ALA A 114 10.96 3.18 -13.10
C ALA A 114 10.57 3.29 -11.62
N VAL A 115 10.95 4.39 -10.96
CA VAL A 115 10.52 4.66 -9.58
C VAL A 115 9.00 4.82 -9.52
N GLY A 116 8.42 5.61 -10.42
CA GLY A 116 6.95 5.76 -10.51
C GLY A 116 6.25 4.43 -10.75
N GLY A 117 6.79 3.61 -11.65
CA GLY A 117 6.28 2.26 -11.91
C GLY A 117 6.33 1.36 -10.68
N ALA A 118 7.43 1.43 -9.92
CA ALA A 118 7.60 0.66 -8.69
C ALA A 118 6.58 1.11 -7.62
N ILE A 119 6.37 2.41 -7.46
CA ILE A 119 5.37 2.96 -6.53
C ILE A 119 3.97 2.47 -6.93
N GLY A 120 3.63 2.53 -8.20
CA GLY A 120 2.34 2.07 -8.72
C GLY A 120 2.14 0.55 -8.61
N ALA A 121 3.23 -0.21 -8.52
CA ALA A 121 3.20 -1.66 -8.37
C ALA A 121 3.17 -2.13 -6.91
N ASN A 122 3.14 -1.22 -5.93
CA ASN A 122 3.06 -1.58 -4.52
C ASN A 122 1.88 -2.53 -4.27
N PRO A 123 2.13 -3.76 -3.80
CA PRO A 123 1.06 -4.72 -3.56
C PRO A 123 0.32 -4.52 -2.24
N LEU A 124 0.80 -3.64 -1.38
CA LEU A 124 0.28 -3.44 -0.03
C LEU A 124 -0.26 -2.02 0.12
N LEU A 125 -1.36 -1.73 -0.58
CA LEU A 125 -2.01 -0.42 -0.48
C LEU A 125 -2.37 -0.14 0.98
N ILE A 126 -2.36 1.13 1.36
CA ILE A 126 -2.68 1.62 2.70
C ILE A 126 -1.58 1.27 3.72
N LEU A 127 -1.20 0.00 3.83
CA LEU A 127 -0.16 -0.45 4.77
C LEU A 127 1.20 0.12 4.40
N ARG A 128 1.51 0.25 3.10
CA ARG A 128 2.62 1.03 2.59
C ARG A 128 2.08 2.31 1.98
N PRO A 129 2.60 3.47 2.40
CA PRO A 129 1.92 4.74 2.10
C PRO A 129 2.21 5.29 0.71
N CYS A 130 2.01 4.51 -0.35
CA CYS A 130 2.16 5.00 -1.72
C CYS A 130 1.14 6.10 -2.04
N HIS A 131 0.03 6.19 -1.29
CA HIS A 131 -0.93 7.27 -1.41
C HIS A 131 -0.36 8.63 -0.98
N ARG A 132 0.76 8.66 -0.26
CA ARG A 132 1.44 9.90 0.19
C ARG A 132 2.37 10.49 -0.86
N VAL A 133 2.51 9.83 -2.01
CA VAL A 133 3.33 10.33 -3.12
C VAL A 133 2.46 11.16 -4.05
N ILE A 134 2.81 12.43 -4.22
CA ILE A 134 2.06 13.38 -5.05
C ILE A 134 2.99 13.98 -6.11
N GLY A 135 2.42 14.72 -7.06
CA GLY A 135 3.19 15.44 -8.07
C GLY A 135 4.00 16.59 -7.46
N ALA A 136 5.08 16.98 -8.12
CA ALA A 136 5.96 18.05 -7.66
C ALA A 136 5.23 19.41 -7.48
N ASN A 137 4.16 19.62 -8.23
CA ASN A 137 3.31 20.82 -8.14
C ASN A 137 2.17 20.66 -7.13
N GLY A 138 2.17 19.59 -6.32
CA GLY A 138 1.13 19.31 -5.35
C GLY A 138 -0.09 18.61 -5.91
N SER A 139 -0.12 18.27 -7.21
CA SER A 139 -1.27 17.61 -7.81
C SER A 139 -1.36 16.14 -7.38
N LEU A 140 -2.58 15.63 -7.24
CA LEU A 140 -2.81 14.22 -6.97
C LEU A 140 -2.77 13.47 -8.30
N THR A 141 -1.61 12.89 -8.59
CA THR A 141 -1.40 12.11 -9.80
C THR A 141 -1.30 10.63 -9.46
N GLY A 142 -1.93 9.80 -10.27
CA GLY A 142 -1.78 8.35 -10.22
C GLY A 142 -1.91 7.68 -8.85
N TYR A 143 -2.78 6.70 -8.75
CA TYR A 143 -2.86 5.80 -7.61
C TYR A 143 -3.52 4.51 -8.09
N ALA A 144 -2.95 3.36 -7.79
CA ALA A 144 -3.50 2.08 -8.22
C ALA A 144 -4.93 1.85 -7.71
N GLY A 145 -5.24 2.38 -6.53
CA GLY A 145 -6.57 2.32 -5.95
C GLY A 145 -7.55 3.41 -6.41
N GLY A 146 -7.11 4.30 -7.31
CA GLY A 146 -7.93 5.41 -7.81
C GLY A 146 -7.78 6.69 -7.01
N LEU A 147 -7.93 7.84 -7.67
CA LEU A 147 -7.71 9.15 -7.08
C LEU A 147 -8.72 9.47 -5.96
N GLU A 148 -9.94 8.98 -6.04
CA GLU A 148 -10.93 9.17 -4.97
C GLU A 148 -10.47 8.56 -3.65
N ARG A 149 -9.91 7.34 -3.70
CA ARG A 149 -9.36 6.68 -2.52
C ARG A 149 -8.10 7.37 -2.02
N LYS A 150 -7.23 7.81 -2.93
CA LYS A 150 -6.05 8.59 -2.57
C LYS A 150 -6.44 9.85 -1.79
N THR A 151 -7.41 10.59 -2.30
CA THR A 151 -7.94 11.78 -1.64
C THR A 151 -8.53 11.44 -0.26
N ALA A 152 -9.30 10.36 -0.18
CA ALA A 152 -9.91 9.93 1.08
C ALA A 152 -8.85 9.59 2.14
N LEU A 153 -7.80 8.86 1.76
CA LEU A 153 -6.73 8.49 2.68
C LEU A 153 -5.93 9.72 3.15
N LEU A 154 -5.57 10.60 2.23
CA LEU A 154 -4.83 11.82 2.58
C LEU A 154 -5.68 12.75 3.46
N THR A 155 -6.97 12.85 3.19
CA THR A 155 -7.89 13.65 4.01
C THR A 155 -8.00 13.06 5.41
N LEU A 156 -8.15 11.74 5.52
CA LEU A 156 -8.18 11.05 6.81
C LEU A 156 -6.92 11.34 7.63
N GLU A 157 -5.77 11.36 6.95
CA GLU A 157 -4.48 11.59 7.61
C GLU A 157 -4.18 13.07 7.90
N GLY A 158 -5.06 13.97 7.48
CA GLY A 158 -4.85 15.40 7.68
C GLY A 158 -3.81 16.02 6.75
N ALA A 159 -3.46 15.34 5.65
CA ALA A 159 -2.48 15.82 4.67
C ALA A 159 -3.12 16.64 3.55
N LEU A 160 -4.43 16.67 3.50
CA LEU A 160 -5.24 17.49 2.60
C LEU A 160 -6.20 18.33 3.39
#